data_71e3583cf9e57309126e4cf186ff964d
#
_entry.id   71e3583cf9e57309126e4cf186ff964d
#
_cell.length_a   1.000
_cell.length_b   1.000
_cell.length_c   1.000
_cell.angle_alpha   90.00
_cell.angle_beta   90.00
_cell.angle_gamma   90.00
#
_symmetry.space_group_name_H-M   'P 1'
#
loop_
_entity.id
_entity.type
_entity.pdbx_description
1 polymer ?
#
loop_
_entity_poly.entity_id
_entity_poly.type
_entity_poly.pdbx_seq_one_letter_code
_entity_poly.pdbx_strand_id
1 'polypeptide(L)'
;MKQQILLIFILTLFIGCKSKKTAGSYDAYSGATKVVNEVHYSEEKHLKNVRQLTFGGDNAEAYWSFDGTKLVFQSNYKKWGLECDQIFVTSASKPLDSTVVPQLISTGLGRTTCSYFLPGDETIVYSSTHLAGKECPTPPKKEDFGNKYIWPITEGYDIFVADTKGNQLKQLTFEDGYDAEPTVSPKGDKIVFTSTRTGDLELFTMNIDGSDVKQVTKELGYDGGAFFSPDGTKLIFRSSRPKTVSEIKEYKDLLAIGLVQPTNMELYICNVDGS
;
A
#
# COMPACT_ATOMS: atom_id res chain seq x y z
N MET A 1 -57.70 28.37 -57.20
CA MET A 1 -57.18 28.91 -55.94
C MET A 1 -56.07 27.94 -55.47
N LYS A 2 -54.81 28.29 -55.70
CA LYS A 2 -53.62 27.50 -55.33
C LYS A 2 -53.00 28.14 -54.10
N GLN A 3 -53.04 27.44 -52.95
CA GLN A 3 -52.31 27.84 -51.73
C GLN A 3 -50.85 27.38 -51.85
N GLN A 4 -49.92 28.32 -51.80
CA GLN A 4 -48.49 28.08 -51.66
C GLN A 4 -48.17 27.94 -50.20
N ILE A 5 -47.58 26.82 -49.81
CA ILE A 5 -47.04 26.56 -48.48
C ILE A 5 -45.58 26.99 -48.51
N LEU A 6 -45.27 28.01 -47.71
CA LEU A 6 -43.90 28.50 -47.52
C LEU A 6 -43.19 27.65 -46.43
N LEU A 7 -42.22 26.86 -46.84
CA LEU A 7 -41.36 26.10 -45.92
C LEU A 7 -40.24 27.03 -45.38
N ILE A 8 -40.29 27.36 -44.12
CA ILE A 8 -39.22 28.09 -43.44
C ILE A 8 -38.24 27.04 -42.90
N PHE A 9 -37.02 26.98 -43.47
CA PHE A 9 -35.90 26.22 -42.92
C PHE A 9 -35.28 26.99 -41.76
N ILE A 10 -35.48 26.51 -40.53
CA ILE A 10 -34.76 27.00 -39.35
C ILE A 10 -33.43 26.29 -39.27
N LEU A 11 -32.36 26.99 -39.59
CA LEU A 11 -30.99 26.54 -39.45
C LEU A 11 -30.57 26.72 -37.98
N THR A 12 -30.66 25.65 -37.19
CA THR A 12 -30.13 25.64 -35.82
C THR A 12 -28.62 25.48 -35.86
N LEU A 13 -27.90 26.55 -35.57
CA LEU A 13 -26.49 26.54 -35.29
C LEU A 13 -26.24 25.77 -33.96
N PHE A 14 -25.74 24.57 -34.05
CA PHE A 14 -25.11 23.90 -32.89
C PHE A 14 -23.76 24.54 -32.59
N ILE A 15 -23.74 25.44 -31.61
CA ILE A 15 -22.51 25.91 -30.98
C ILE A 15 -22.01 24.74 -30.09
N GLY A 16 -21.13 23.93 -30.64
CA GLY A 16 -20.45 22.89 -29.86
C GLY A 16 -19.50 23.53 -28.86
N CYS A 17 -19.91 23.58 -27.59
CA CYS A 17 -18.97 23.82 -26.50
C CYS A 17 -17.91 22.73 -26.51
N LYS A 18 -16.72 23.05 -27.00
CA LYS A 18 -15.51 22.23 -26.76
C LYS A 18 -15.19 22.32 -25.28
N SER A 19 -15.65 21.34 -24.48
CA SER A 19 -15.12 21.16 -23.13
C SER A 19 -13.63 20.88 -23.26
N LYS A 20 -12.80 21.75 -22.69
CA LYS A 20 -11.39 21.42 -22.46
C LYS A 20 -11.36 20.20 -21.56
N LYS A 21 -10.95 19.05 -22.09
CA LYS A 21 -10.58 17.91 -21.28
C LYS A 21 -9.43 18.36 -20.38
N THR A 22 -9.68 18.50 -19.10
CA THR A 22 -8.64 18.59 -18.08
C THR A 22 -7.83 17.29 -18.17
N ALA A 23 -6.52 17.43 -18.33
CA ALA A 23 -5.57 16.33 -18.24
C ALA A 23 -5.71 15.71 -16.87
N GLY A 24 -6.14 14.43 -16.80
CA GLY A 24 -6.37 13.75 -15.53
C GLY A 24 -7.23 12.49 -15.64
N SER A 25 -7.36 11.87 -16.82
CA SER A 25 -7.89 10.51 -16.92
C SER A 25 -6.80 9.61 -17.47
N TYR A 26 -6.28 8.73 -16.63
CA TYR A 26 -5.48 7.61 -17.08
C TYR A 26 -6.39 6.60 -17.80
N ASP A 27 -6.84 6.98 -18.99
CA ASP A 27 -7.50 6.06 -19.91
C ASP A 27 -6.50 5.65 -21.00
N ALA A 28 -6.44 4.35 -21.15
CA ALA A 28 -5.89 3.68 -22.32
C ALA A 28 -4.46 3.14 -22.21
N TYR A 29 -4.38 1.98 -21.61
CA TYR A 29 -3.47 1.00 -22.18
C TYR A 29 -4.18 0.16 -23.25
N SER A 30 -4.30 0.68 -24.45
CA SER A 30 -4.49 -0.14 -25.65
C SER A 30 -3.11 -0.60 -26.11
N GLY A 31 -2.79 -1.84 -25.88
CA GLY A 31 -1.79 -2.71 -26.43
C GLY A 31 -0.78 -2.18 -27.47
N ALA A 32 0.15 -1.34 -27.06
CA ALA A 32 1.37 -1.11 -27.81
C ALA A 32 2.48 -0.87 -26.80
N THR A 33 3.45 -1.74 -26.79
CA THR A 33 4.73 -1.63 -26.09
C THR A 33 5.50 -0.40 -26.55
N LYS A 34 5.03 0.77 -26.16
CA LYS A 34 5.88 1.95 -26.17
C LYS A 34 6.45 2.03 -24.77
N VAL A 35 7.66 1.53 -24.58
CA VAL A 35 8.46 1.88 -23.41
C VAL A 35 8.47 3.41 -23.40
N VAL A 36 7.69 3.99 -22.48
CA VAL A 36 7.72 5.44 -22.29
C VAL A 36 9.05 5.72 -21.59
N ASN A 37 10.04 6.09 -22.38
CA ASN A 37 11.36 6.46 -21.88
C ASN A 37 11.37 7.82 -21.15
N GLU A 38 10.20 8.47 -20.98
CA GLU A 38 10.12 9.81 -20.41
C GLU A 38 9.27 9.83 -19.13
N VAL A 39 9.75 9.16 -18.10
CA VAL A 39 9.32 9.39 -16.71
C VAL A 39 10.22 10.41 -16.02
N HIS A 40 10.97 11.18 -16.78
CA HIS A 40 11.95 12.15 -16.30
C HIS A 40 11.61 13.53 -16.87
N TYR A 41 11.44 14.51 -16.01
CA TYR A 41 11.23 15.90 -16.40
C TYR A 41 12.56 16.58 -16.69
N SER A 42 12.59 17.49 -17.68
CA SER A 42 13.82 18.21 -18.07
C SER A 42 14.46 19.00 -16.92
N GLU A 43 13.63 19.42 -15.96
CA GLU A 43 14.03 20.17 -14.76
C GLU A 43 14.49 19.28 -13.59
N GLU A 44 14.32 17.97 -13.69
CA GLU A 44 14.75 17.02 -12.65
C GLU A 44 16.27 16.94 -12.59
N LYS A 45 16.85 17.27 -11.43
CA LYS A 45 18.29 17.34 -11.20
C LYS A 45 18.85 16.19 -10.38
N HIS A 46 17.99 15.45 -9.67
CA HIS A 46 18.40 14.47 -8.68
C HIS A 46 18.25 13.03 -9.18
N LEU A 47 17.23 12.76 -10.02
CA LEU A 47 16.97 11.43 -10.54
C LEU A 47 17.58 11.24 -11.92
N LYS A 48 18.27 10.12 -12.13
CA LYS A 48 18.84 9.72 -13.44
C LYS A 48 18.43 8.28 -13.74
N ASN A 49 18.31 7.95 -15.02
CA ASN A 49 17.99 6.59 -15.49
C ASN A 49 16.69 6.04 -14.89
N VAL A 50 15.69 6.91 -14.72
CA VAL A 50 14.38 6.52 -14.19
C VAL A 50 13.72 5.56 -15.19
N ARG A 51 13.20 4.44 -14.70
CA ARG A 51 12.51 3.43 -15.51
C ARG A 51 11.21 3.05 -14.84
N GLN A 52 10.15 2.96 -15.62
CA GLN A 52 8.89 2.36 -15.19
C GLN A 52 9.04 0.84 -15.25
N LEU A 53 8.66 0.15 -14.15
CA LEU A 53 8.77 -1.31 -14.03
C LEU A 53 7.42 -2.03 -14.17
N THR A 54 6.30 -1.37 -13.89
CA THR A 54 4.95 -1.95 -13.96
C THR A 54 4.05 -1.15 -14.89
N PHE A 55 3.10 -1.79 -15.57
CA PHE A 55 2.27 -1.18 -16.61
C PHE A 55 0.78 -1.53 -16.41
N GLY A 56 0.22 -1.17 -15.30
CA GLY A 56 -1.20 -1.31 -14.97
C GLY A 56 -1.46 -1.77 -13.54
N GLY A 57 -2.69 -1.57 -13.07
CA GLY A 57 -3.08 -1.76 -11.69
C GLY A 57 -2.50 -0.69 -10.77
N ASP A 58 -2.86 -0.76 -9.50
CA ASP A 58 -2.17 -0.03 -8.45
C ASP A 58 -1.02 -0.92 -7.96
N ASN A 59 0.18 -0.35 -7.90
CA ASN A 59 1.37 -1.04 -7.43
C ASN A 59 2.02 -0.18 -6.35
N ALA A 60 2.27 -0.77 -5.19
CA ALA A 60 2.75 -0.04 -4.03
C ALA A 60 3.72 -0.88 -3.19
N GLU A 61 4.29 -0.25 -2.16
CA GLU A 61 5.13 -0.90 -1.15
C GLU A 61 6.24 -1.75 -1.78
N ALA A 62 6.99 -1.15 -2.70
CA ALA A 62 8.09 -1.83 -3.38
C ALA A 62 9.40 -1.70 -2.59
N TYR A 63 9.99 -2.83 -2.20
CA TYR A 63 11.22 -2.89 -1.43
C TYR A 63 12.26 -3.79 -2.10
N TRP A 64 13.51 -3.42 -1.94
CA TRP A 64 14.65 -4.13 -2.50
C TRP A 64 14.99 -5.40 -1.70
N SER A 65 15.45 -6.43 -2.42
CA SER A 65 16.23 -7.50 -1.81
C SER A 65 17.56 -6.97 -1.25
N PHE A 66 18.15 -7.65 -0.29
CA PHE A 66 19.42 -7.23 0.31
C PHE A 66 20.57 -7.20 -0.71
N ASP A 67 20.54 -8.10 -1.70
CA ASP A 67 21.49 -8.13 -2.81
C ASP A 67 21.19 -7.09 -3.93
N GLY A 68 20.06 -6.37 -3.85
CA GLY A 68 19.64 -5.37 -4.82
C GLY A 68 19.23 -5.91 -6.19
N THR A 69 18.97 -7.22 -6.33
CA THR A 69 18.63 -7.83 -7.63
C THR A 69 17.13 -8.03 -7.84
N LYS A 70 16.34 -8.04 -6.77
CA LYS A 70 14.90 -8.28 -6.77
C LYS A 70 14.15 -7.13 -6.12
N LEU A 71 12.87 -7.02 -6.44
CA LEU A 71 11.89 -6.18 -5.75
C LEU A 71 10.73 -7.07 -5.29
N VAL A 72 10.28 -6.86 -4.05
CA VAL A 72 8.99 -7.32 -3.57
C VAL A 72 8.03 -6.14 -3.61
N PHE A 73 6.78 -6.34 -3.98
CA PHE A 73 5.76 -5.29 -4.07
C PHE A 73 4.35 -5.87 -3.97
N GLN A 74 3.37 -5.02 -3.66
CA GLN A 74 1.96 -5.38 -3.73
C GLN A 74 1.31 -4.82 -5.00
N SER A 75 0.32 -5.54 -5.52
CA SER A 75 -0.47 -5.11 -6.67
C SER A 75 -1.90 -5.65 -6.60
N ASN A 76 -2.85 -4.85 -7.13
CA ASN A 76 -4.25 -5.25 -7.33
C ASN A 76 -4.64 -5.32 -8.82
N TYR A 77 -3.68 -5.55 -9.70
CA TYR A 77 -3.92 -5.50 -11.13
C TYR A 77 -4.91 -6.58 -11.59
N LYS A 78 -6.13 -6.18 -11.92
CA LYS A 78 -7.23 -7.08 -12.29
C LYS A 78 -6.94 -8.00 -13.46
N LYS A 79 -6.08 -7.59 -14.40
CA LYS A 79 -5.66 -8.46 -15.52
C LYS A 79 -4.80 -9.65 -15.06
N TRP A 80 -4.27 -9.61 -13.85
CA TRP A 80 -3.60 -10.74 -13.22
C TRP A 80 -4.55 -11.65 -12.44
N GLY A 81 -5.89 -11.41 -12.55
CA GLY A 81 -6.90 -12.17 -11.86
C GLY A 81 -7.09 -11.81 -10.38
N LEU A 82 -6.70 -10.59 -9.99
CA LEU A 82 -6.71 -10.15 -8.60
C LEU A 82 -8.00 -9.40 -8.26
N GLU A 83 -8.57 -9.69 -7.11
CA GLU A 83 -9.68 -8.93 -6.53
C GLU A 83 -9.19 -7.83 -5.58
N CYS A 84 -8.08 -8.05 -4.87
CA CYS A 84 -7.39 -7.06 -4.06
C CYS A 84 -5.88 -7.27 -4.04
N ASP A 85 -5.17 -6.45 -3.26
CA ASP A 85 -3.72 -6.45 -3.21
C ASP A 85 -3.18 -7.84 -2.86
N GLN A 86 -2.20 -8.28 -3.63
CA GLN A 86 -1.41 -9.50 -3.42
C GLN A 86 0.08 -9.17 -3.55
N ILE A 87 0.93 -10.02 -2.97
CA ILE A 87 2.38 -9.81 -2.93
C ILE A 87 3.05 -10.55 -4.08
N PHE A 88 3.95 -9.84 -4.75
CA PHE A 88 4.73 -10.33 -5.88
C PHE A 88 6.22 -10.08 -5.70
N VAL A 89 7.03 -10.92 -6.33
CA VAL A 89 8.47 -10.70 -6.48
C VAL A 89 8.82 -10.60 -7.97
N THR A 90 9.69 -9.66 -8.30
CA THR A 90 10.20 -9.48 -9.66
C THR A 90 11.68 -9.13 -9.67
N SER A 91 12.33 -9.29 -10.82
CA SER A 91 13.69 -8.80 -11.03
C SER A 91 13.70 -7.27 -11.12
N ALA A 92 14.65 -6.64 -10.43
CA ALA A 92 14.86 -5.19 -10.51
C ALA A 92 15.52 -4.74 -11.82
N SER A 93 16.09 -5.65 -12.61
CA SER A 93 16.88 -5.32 -13.80
C SER A 93 16.03 -5.05 -15.05
N LYS A 94 14.79 -5.57 -15.09
CA LYS A 94 13.93 -5.48 -16.27
C LYS A 94 12.52 -5.03 -15.90
N PRO A 95 11.90 -4.14 -16.70
CA PRO A 95 10.47 -3.87 -16.60
C PRO A 95 9.68 -5.16 -16.77
N LEU A 96 8.55 -5.26 -16.06
CA LEU A 96 7.59 -6.34 -16.27
C LEU A 96 6.98 -6.19 -17.68
N ASP A 97 6.97 -7.27 -18.43
CA ASP A 97 6.15 -7.34 -19.63
C ASP A 97 4.68 -7.32 -19.21
N SER A 98 3.86 -6.49 -19.87
CA SER A 98 2.42 -6.38 -19.55
C SER A 98 1.64 -7.69 -19.77
N THR A 99 2.24 -8.66 -20.47
CA THR A 99 1.67 -9.99 -20.72
C THR A 99 2.11 -11.05 -19.72
N VAL A 100 3.12 -10.75 -18.89
CA VAL A 100 3.68 -11.69 -17.92
C VAL A 100 3.19 -11.33 -16.51
N VAL A 101 2.53 -12.28 -15.84
CA VAL A 101 2.23 -12.18 -14.42
C VAL A 101 3.51 -12.45 -13.65
N PRO A 102 3.97 -11.54 -12.76
CA PRO A 102 5.14 -11.81 -11.93
C PRO A 102 4.87 -12.94 -10.95
N GLN A 103 5.92 -13.42 -10.27
CA GLN A 103 5.79 -14.50 -9.30
C GLN A 103 4.91 -14.05 -8.13
N LEU A 104 3.72 -14.65 -8.01
CA LEU A 104 2.84 -14.48 -6.85
C LEU A 104 3.45 -15.18 -5.63
N ILE A 105 3.54 -14.45 -4.51
CA ILE A 105 4.12 -14.95 -3.27
C ILE A 105 3.05 -15.22 -2.22
N SER A 106 2.06 -14.33 -2.11
CA SER A 106 0.93 -14.51 -1.20
C SER A 106 -0.04 -15.59 -1.72
N THR A 107 -1.01 -15.94 -0.90
CA THR A 107 -1.94 -17.05 -1.19
C THR A 107 -2.93 -16.80 -2.32
N GLY A 108 -3.07 -15.56 -2.78
CA GLY A 108 -4.15 -15.15 -3.69
C GLY A 108 -5.51 -14.97 -3.00
N LEU A 109 -5.57 -15.18 -1.68
CA LEU A 109 -6.80 -15.07 -0.86
C LEU A 109 -6.68 -13.89 0.11
N GLY A 110 -7.84 -13.34 0.49
CA GLY A 110 -7.92 -12.18 1.38
C GLY A 110 -7.21 -10.98 0.77
N ARG A 111 -6.82 -10.04 1.61
CA ARG A 111 -6.01 -8.88 1.24
C ARG A 111 -4.62 -9.01 1.85
N THR A 112 -3.61 -8.57 1.12
CA THR A 112 -2.25 -8.45 1.64
C THR A 112 -1.82 -6.98 1.68
N THR A 113 -0.81 -6.69 2.48
CA THR A 113 -0.12 -5.40 2.49
C THR A 113 1.30 -5.55 2.97
N CYS A 114 2.15 -4.59 2.62
CA CYS A 114 3.50 -4.41 3.14
C CYS A 114 4.29 -5.71 3.26
N SER A 115 5.31 -5.83 2.47
CA SER A 115 6.18 -7.01 2.46
C SER A 115 7.64 -6.58 2.50
N TYR A 116 8.51 -7.43 3.00
CA TYR A 116 9.95 -7.14 3.06
C TYR A 116 10.76 -8.43 2.89
N PHE A 117 11.94 -8.35 2.29
CA PHE A 117 12.83 -9.50 2.22
C PHE A 117 13.42 -9.82 3.60
N LEU A 118 13.55 -11.11 3.89
CA LEU A 118 14.36 -11.61 5.00
C LEU A 118 15.81 -11.84 4.51
N PRO A 119 16.79 -11.89 5.42
CA PRO A 119 18.18 -12.12 5.05
C PRO A 119 18.37 -13.35 4.18
N GLY A 120 19.19 -13.22 3.15
CA GLY A 120 19.44 -14.30 2.17
C GLY A 120 18.53 -14.24 0.95
N ASP A 121 17.52 -13.33 0.92
CA ASP A 121 16.68 -13.03 -0.24
C ASP A 121 15.90 -14.22 -0.83
N GLU A 122 15.77 -15.30 -0.06
CA GLU A 122 14.99 -16.50 -0.42
C GLU A 122 13.59 -16.52 0.20
N THR A 123 13.36 -15.69 1.22
CA THR A 123 12.10 -15.57 1.93
C THR A 123 11.71 -14.12 2.12
N ILE A 124 10.42 -13.89 2.27
CA ILE A 124 9.83 -12.58 2.59
C ILE A 124 8.91 -12.68 3.80
N VAL A 125 8.76 -11.57 4.52
CA VAL A 125 7.70 -11.34 5.49
C VAL A 125 6.64 -10.46 4.86
N TYR A 126 5.35 -10.70 5.15
CA TYR A 126 4.24 -9.90 4.63
C TYR A 126 3.01 -10.01 5.53
N SER A 127 2.08 -9.06 5.42
CA SER A 127 0.82 -9.09 6.17
C SER A 127 -0.34 -9.53 5.30
N SER A 128 -1.26 -10.32 5.87
CA SER A 128 -2.40 -10.86 5.13
C SER A 128 -3.60 -11.17 6.02
N THR A 129 -4.80 -11.04 5.46
CA THR A 129 -6.07 -11.44 6.09
C THR A 129 -6.55 -12.84 5.67
N HIS A 130 -5.78 -13.62 4.91
CA HIS A 130 -6.23 -14.85 4.26
C HIS A 130 -6.72 -15.94 5.22
N LEU A 131 -6.28 -15.92 6.48
CA LEU A 131 -6.80 -16.85 7.51
C LEU A 131 -8.09 -16.34 8.15
N ALA A 132 -8.29 -15.01 8.26
CA ALA A 132 -9.55 -14.43 8.75
C ALA A 132 -10.67 -14.51 7.70
N GLY A 133 -10.33 -14.45 6.41
CA GLY A 133 -11.29 -14.58 5.32
C GLY A 133 -10.63 -14.73 3.96
N LYS A 134 -11.27 -15.48 3.07
CA LYS A 134 -10.79 -15.69 1.68
C LYS A 134 -11.13 -14.54 0.76
N GLU A 135 -12.21 -13.85 1.06
CA GLU A 135 -12.73 -12.74 0.26
C GLU A 135 -11.91 -11.47 0.45
N CYS A 136 -11.95 -10.59 -0.54
CA CYS A 136 -11.36 -9.27 -0.44
C CYS A 136 -12.18 -8.41 0.54
N PRO A 137 -11.61 -7.89 1.63
CA PRO A 137 -12.33 -7.00 2.54
C PRO A 137 -12.87 -5.77 1.80
N THR A 138 -14.15 -5.46 2.00
CA THR A 138 -14.77 -4.30 1.35
C THR A 138 -14.28 -3.01 2.01
N PRO A 139 -13.67 -2.09 1.25
CA PRO A 139 -13.24 -0.83 1.83
C PRO A 139 -14.45 0.06 2.18
N PRO A 140 -14.31 0.94 3.19
CA PRO A 140 -15.33 1.91 3.53
C PRO A 140 -15.57 2.88 2.35
N LYS A 141 -16.82 3.32 2.18
CA LYS A 141 -17.15 4.31 1.15
C LYS A 141 -16.79 5.71 1.65
N LYS A 142 -16.10 6.47 0.83
CA LYS A 142 -15.66 7.85 1.19
C LYS A 142 -16.83 8.77 1.53
N GLU A 143 -17.98 8.59 0.88
CA GLU A 143 -19.19 9.36 1.08
C GLU A 143 -19.73 9.25 2.50
N ASP A 144 -19.59 8.08 3.13
CA ASP A 144 -20.06 7.80 4.50
C ASP A 144 -19.28 8.62 5.54
N PHE A 145 -18.12 9.16 5.16
CA PHE A 145 -17.21 9.92 6.03
C PHE A 145 -16.96 11.36 5.55
N GLY A 146 -17.91 11.94 4.76
CA GLY A 146 -17.81 13.31 4.29
C GLY A 146 -16.59 13.60 3.42
N ASN A 147 -16.16 12.61 2.62
CA ASN A 147 -14.96 12.65 1.76
C ASN A 147 -13.64 12.80 2.53
N LYS A 148 -13.61 12.50 3.83
CA LYS A 148 -12.36 12.43 4.58
C LYS A 148 -11.44 11.35 3.99
N TYR A 149 -10.14 11.60 4.04
CA TYR A 149 -9.15 10.59 3.70
C TYR A 149 -8.97 9.66 4.89
N ILE A 150 -9.48 8.43 4.77
CA ILE A 150 -9.44 7.42 5.83
C ILE A 150 -8.81 6.15 5.31
N TRP A 151 -8.15 5.40 6.21
CA TRP A 151 -7.61 4.07 5.96
C TRP A 151 -8.36 3.04 6.78
N PRO A 152 -8.67 1.87 6.20
CA PRO A 152 -9.18 0.75 6.96
C PRO A 152 -8.05 0.11 7.78
N ILE A 153 -8.33 -0.12 9.05
CA ILE A 153 -7.57 -0.99 9.94
C ILE A 153 -8.34 -2.30 9.99
N THR A 154 -8.11 -3.13 8.99
CA THR A 154 -8.88 -4.37 8.80
C THR A 154 -8.45 -5.41 9.82
N GLU A 155 -9.38 -5.86 10.65
CA GLU A 155 -9.14 -6.98 11.58
C GLU A 155 -8.73 -8.26 10.84
N GLY A 156 -7.94 -9.07 11.52
CA GLY A 156 -7.45 -10.36 11.00
C GLY A 156 -6.25 -10.25 10.08
N TYR A 157 -5.58 -9.09 10.03
CA TYR A 157 -4.24 -9.04 9.49
C TYR A 157 -3.26 -9.69 10.47
N ASP A 158 -2.59 -10.71 9.99
CA ASP A 158 -1.43 -11.33 10.63
C ASP A 158 -0.20 -11.27 9.74
N ILE A 159 0.98 -11.46 10.33
CA ILE A 159 2.26 -11.46 9.66
C ILE A 159 2.70 -12.89 9.33
N PHE A 160 3.08 -13.12 8.09
CA PHE A 160 3.45 -14.42 7.53
C PHE A 160 4.85 -14.37 6.91
N VAL A 161 5.47 -15.53 6.80
CA VAL A 161 6.68 -15.76 6.01
C VAL A 161 6.35 -16.70 4.86
N ALA A 162 6.80 -16.34 3.66
CA ALA A 162 6.75 -17.19 2.48
C ALA A 162 8.12 -17.23 1.78
N ASP A 163 8.38 -18.28 1.01
CA ASP A 163 9.55 -18.28 0.12
C ASP A 163 9.26 -17.49 -1.18
N THR A 164 10.30 -17.14 -1.91
CA THR A 164 10.19 -16.42 -3.19
C THR A 164 9.57 -17.25 -4.32
N LYS A 165 9.15 -18.47 -4.07
CA LYS A 165 8.39 -19.33 -4.99
C LYS A 165 6.89 -19.37 -4.67
N GLY A 166 6.47 -18.75 -3.55
CA GLY A 166 5.08 -18.67 -3.12
C GLY A 166 4.64 -19.75 -2.14
N ASN A 167 5.58 -20.56 -1.60
CA ASN A 167 5.25 -21.51 -0.55
C ASN A 167 5.12 -20.77 0.79
N GLN A 168 3.98 -20.97 1.45
CA GLN A 168 3.74 -20.41 2.78
C GLN A 168 4.50 -21.24 3.82
N LEU A 169 5.34 -20.58 4.62
CA LEU A 169 6.25 -21.27 5.53
C LEU A 169 5.83 -21.15 7.00
N LYS A 170 5.40 -19.95 7.43
CA LYS A 170 5.13 -19.69 8.84
C LYS A 170 4.20 -18.48 9.03
N GLN A 171 3.33 -18.55 10.04
CA GLN A 171 2.66 -17.41 10.65
C GLN A 171 3.50 -16.92 11.84
N LEU A 172 3.69 -15.60 11.98
CA LEU A 172 4.50 -14.99 13.03
C LEU A 172 3.67 -14.33 14.13
N THR A 173 2.46 -13.85 13.83
CA THR A 173 1.55 -13.22 14.78
C THR A 173 0.22 -13.97 14.84
N PHE A 174 -0.47 -13.93 15.99
CA PHE A 174 -1.67 -14.72 16.27
C PHE A 174 -2.67 -13.95 17.15
N GLU A 175 -2.42 -12.66 17.40
CA GLU A 175 -3.29 -11.84 18.23
C GLU A 175 -4.46 -11.32 17.41
N ASP A 176 -5.63 -11.21 18.05
CA ASP A 176 -6.78 -10.57 17.44
C ASP A 176 -6.47 -9.10 17.09
N GLY A 177 -7.01 -8.64 15.96
CA GLY A 177 -6.91 -7.26 15.52
C GLY A 177 -6.09 -7.10 14.25
N TYR A 178 -5.17 -6.15 14.26
CA TYR A 178 -4.38 -5.74 13.10
C TYR A 178 -2.89 -5.84 13.43
N ASP A 179 -2.19 -6.75 12.77
CA ASP A 179 -0.72 -6.85 12.79
C ASP A 179 -0.21 -6.68 11.36
N ALA A 180 0.38 -5.53 11.05
CA ALA A 180 0.79 -5.21 9.67
C ALA A 180 2.00 -4.27 9.59
N GLU A 181 2.34 -3.88 8.36
CA GLU A 181 3.46 -2.99 8.04
C GLU A 181 4.83 -3.52 8.52
N PRO A 182 5.15 -4.83 8.36
CA PRO A 182 6.42 -5.35 8.84
C PRO A 182 7.59 -4.86 8.01
N THR A 183 8.66 -4.40 8.67
CA THR A 183 9.97 -4.15 8.05
C THR A 183 11.07 -4.83 8.85
N VAL A 184 12.17 -5.16 8.16
CA VAL A 184 13.24 -5.99 8.72
C VAL A 184 14.47 -5.14 9.05
N SER A 185 15.08 -5.39 10.19
CA SER A 185 16.34 -4.78 10.60
C SER A 185 17.44 -5.08 9.57
N PRO A 186 18.32 -4.12 9.24
CA PRO A 186 19.47 -4.38 8.39
C PRO A 186 20.44 -5.43 8.96
N LYS A 187 20.36 -5.73 10.26
CA LYS A 187 21.10 -6.85 10.89
C LYS A 187 20.43 -8.21 10.64
N GLY A 188 19.18 -8.22 10.15
CA GLY A 188 18.42 -9.42 9.88
C GLY A 188 17.94 -10.18 11.13
N ASP A 189 17.89 -9.52 12.28
CA ASP A 189 17.58 -10.13 13.57
C ASP A 189 16.20 -9.77 14.13
N LYS A 190 15.63 -8.62 13.67
CA LYS A 190 14.36 -8.08 14.17
C LYS A 190 13.43 -7.69 13.04
N ILE A 191 12.14 -7.75 13.36
CA ILE A 191 11.04 -7.15 12.60
C ILE A 191 10.42 -6.07 13.46
N VAL A 192 10.11 -4.90 12.89
CA VAL A 192 9.20 -3.91 13.49
C VAL A 192 7.89 -3.94 12.72
N PHE A 193 6.77 -3.76 13.40
CA PHE A 193 5.43 -3.82 12.82
C PHE A 193 4.45 -2.97 13.60
N THR A 194 3.32 -2.61 12.99
CA THR A 194 2.21 -1.89 13.60
C THR A 194 1.17 -2.89 14.10
N SER A 195 0.65 -2.69 15.33
CA SER A 195 -0.34 -3.58 15.94
C SER A 195 -1.38 -2.81 16.73
N THR A 196 -2.62 -3.34 16.75
CA THR A 196 -3.72 -2.83 17.58
C THR A 196 -3.92 -3.62 18.87
N ARG A 197 -3.06 -4.56 19.23
CA ARG A 197 -3.18 -5.47 20.41
C ARG A 197 -3.31 -4.77 21.76
N THR A 198 -2.93 -3.49 21.86
CA THR A 198 -3.08 -2.66 23.07
C THR A 198 -4.28 -1.73 23.02
N GLY A 199 -5.09 -1.80 21.96
CA GLY A 199 -6.27 -0.96 21.76
C GLY A 199 -5.97 0.37 21.06
N ASP A 200 -4.71 0.59 20.64
CA ASP A 200 -4.27 1.71 19.81
C ASP A 200 -3.33 1.20 18.72
N LEU A 201 -3.02 2.03 17.73
CA LEU A 201 -2.07 1.72 16.66
C LEU A 201 -0.65 2.04 17.11
N GLU A 202 0.03 1.02 17.60
CA GLU A 202 1.36 1.13 18.20
C GLU A 202 2.41 0.31 17.46
N LEU A 203 3.67 0.69 17.60
CA LEU A 203 4.79 -0.09 17.07
C LEU A 203 5.20 -1.18 18.04
N PHE A 204 5.51 -2.33 17.47
CA PHE A 204 6.08 -3.48 18.16
C PHE A 204 7.30 -3.99 17.43
N THR A 205 8.22 -4.60 18.16
CA THR A 205 9.33 -5.38 17.58
C THR A 205 9.21 -6.84 17.97
N MET A 206 9.73 -7.73 17.13
CA MET A 206 9.89 -9.16 17.40
C MET A 206 11.18 -9.69 16.76
N ASN A 207 11.62 -10.85 17.15
CA ASN A 207 12.67 -11.58 16.43
C ASN A 207 12.14 -12.01 15.05
N ILE A 208 13.01 -12.31 14.08
CA ILE A 208 12.61 -12.76 12.74
C ILE A 208 11.84 -14.10 12.76
N ASP A 209 11.90 -14.85 13.84
CA ASP A 209 11.14 -16.08 14.05
C ASP A 209 9.76 -15.86 14.70
N GLY A 210 9.38 -14.61 14.99
CA GLY A 210 8.12 -14.22 15.64
C GLY A 210 8.19 -14.23 17.17
N SER A 211 9.30 -14.61 17.78
CA SER A 211 9.48 -14.62 19.25
C SER A 211 9.83 -13.23 19.81
N ASP A 212 9.75 -13.07 21.14
CA ASP A 212 10.20 -11.87 21.87
C ASP A 212 9.50 -10.58 21.42
N VAL A 213 8.16 -10.61 21.30
CA VAL A 213 7.34 -9.45 20.94
C VAL A 213 7.40 -8.39 22.02
N LYS A 214 7.77 -7.16 21.66
CA LYS A 214 7.91 -6.02 22.58
C LYS A 214 7.25 -4.76 22.02
N GLN A 215 6.46 -4.09 22.85
CA GLN A 215 5.90 -2.78 22.52
C GLN A 215 6.98 -1.70 22.53
N VAL A 216 6.98 -0.86 21.49
CA VAL A 216 7.92 0.25 21.31
C VAL A 216 7.27 1.58 21.65
N THR A 217 6.10 1.88 21.07
CA THR A 217 5.37 3.14 21.29
C THR A 217 4.17 2.95 22.19
N LYS A 218 3.69 4.05 22.84
CA LYS A 218 2.59 3.99 23.84
C LYS A 218 1.77 5.29 23.87
N GLU A 219 2.06 6.23 22.98
CA GLU A 219 1.39 7.53 22.95
C GLU A 219 0.14 7.48 22.09
N LEU A 220 -0.97 7.99 22.60
CA LEU A 220 -2.25 7.99 21.89
C LEU A 220 -2.11 8.58 20.47
N GLY A 221 -2.54 7.81 19.48
CA GLY A 221 -2.54 8.17 18.07
C GLY A 221 -1.98 7.06 17.20
N TYR A 222 -1.97 7.29 15.89
CA TYR A 222 -1.43 6.33 14.94
C TYR A 222 0.10 6.36 14.96
N ASP A 223 0.71 5.21 15.15
CA ASP A 223 2.13 4.95 14.92
C ASP A 223 2.30 3.82 13.91
N GLY A 224 3.00 4.08 12.80
CA GLY A 224 3.13 3.07 11.76
C GLY A 224 4.17 3.39 10.69
N GLY A 225 4.34 2.46 9.76
CA GLY A 225 5.28 2.58 8.65
C GLY A 225 6.73 2.76 9.12
N ALA A 226 7.14 1.99 10.13
CA ALA A 226 8.44 2.12 10.75
C ALA A 226 9.56 1.44 9.96
N PHE A 227 10.74 2.07 9.95
CA PHE A 227 11.97 1.52 9.39
C PHE A 227 13.10 1.62 10.40
N PHE A 228 13.98 0.63 10.37
CA PHE A 228 15.23 0.68 11.13
C PHE A 228 16.23 1.66 10.51
N SER A 229 17.02 2.30 11.36
CA SER A 229 18.23 3.00 10.91
C SER A 229 19.24 2.02 10.30
N PRO A 230 20.18 2.49 9.45
CA PRO A 230 21.16 1.61 8.81
C PRO A 230 22.03 0.79 9.77
N ASP A 231 22.23 1.28 10.99
CA ASP A 231 22.95 0.57 12.06
C ASP A 231 22.05 -0.34 12.92
N GLY A 232 20.71 -0.31 12.66
CA GLY A 232 19.72 -1.09 13.38
C GLY A 232 19.54 -0.69 14.85
N THR A 233 19.89 0.53 15.24
CA THR A 233 19.78 0.99 16.64
C THR A 233 18.57 1.87 16.90
N LYS A 234 17.99 2.45 15.84
CA LYS A 234 16.86 3.36 15.92
C LYS A 234 15.74 2.93 14.97
N LEU A 235 14.56 3.45 15.25
CA LEU A 235 13.39 3.39 14.37
C LEU A 235 13.05 4.80 13.93
N ILE A 236 12.72 5.00 12.66
CA ILE A 236 12.02 6.16 12.13
C ILE A 236 10.62 5.71 11.71
N PHE A 237 9.61 6.48 12.06
CA PHE A 237 8.21 6.13 11.80
C PHE A 237 7.36 7.38 11.61
N ARG A 238 6.21 7.22 10.99
CA ARG A 238 5.20 8.29 10.90
C ARG A 238 4.20 8.15 12.05
N SER A 239 3.78 9.28 12.56
CA SER A 239 2.87 9.32 13.70
C SER A 239 1.90 10.49 13.57
N SER A 240 0.66 10.29 14.03
CA SER A 240 -0.28 11.38 14.30
C SER A 240 -0.58 11.44 15.79
N ARG A 241 -0.67 12.66 16.33
CA ARG A 241 -0.93 12.89 17.76
C ARG A 241 -2.14 13.80 17.92
N PRO A 242 -3.34 13.25 18.12
CA PRO A 242 -4.53 14.06 18.42
C PRO A 242 -4.34 14.79 19.76
N LYS A 243 -4.56 16.12 19.77
CA LYS A 243 -4.24 16.98 20.93
C LYS A 243 -5.47 17.54 21.61
N THR A 244 -6.49 17.90 20.83
CA THR A 244 -7.73 18.46 21.38
C THR A 244 -8.73 17.37 21.76
N VAL A 245 -9.65 17.67 22.66
CA VAL A 245 -10.72 16.75 23.05
C VAL A 245 -11.51 16.25 21.82
N SER A 246 -11.74 17.12 20.84
CA SER A 246 -12.43 16.77 19.60
C SER A 246 -11.62 15.80 18.73
N GLU A 247 -10.34 16.05 18.55
CA GLU A 247 -9.44 15.18 17.76
C GLU A 247 -9.28 13.81 18.41
N ILE A 248 -9.11 13.78 19.74
CA ILE A 248 -9.03 12.53 20.51
C ILE A 248 -10.31 11.71 20.36
N LYS A 249 -11.47 12.38 20.47
CA LYS A 249 -12.76 11.71 20.31
C LYS A 249 -12.90 11.16 18.90
N GLU A 250 -12.62 11.95 17.88
CA GLU A 250 -12.72 11.53 16.48
C GLU A 250 -11.79 10.36 16.17
N TYR A 251 -10.54 10.42 16.63
CA TYR A 251 -9.58 9.33 16.46
C TYR A 251 -10.10 8.01 17.07
N LYS A 252 -10.59 8.06 18.33
CA LYS A 252 -11.13 6.89 19.02
C LYS A 252 -12.40 6.35 18.38
N ASP A 253 -13.30 7.23 17.93
CA ASP A 253 -14.53 6.84 17.26
C ASP A 253 -14.24 6.12 15.92
N LEU A 254 -13.27 6.61 15.17
CA LEU A 254 -12.83 5.96 13.93
C LEU A 254 -12.15 4.62 14.21
N LEU A 255 -11.23 4.58 15.16
CA LEU A 255 -10.52 3.34 15.49
C LEU A 255 -11.46 2.25 15.99
N ALA A 256 -12.50 2.61 16.77
CA ALA A 256 -13.53 1.69 17.27
C ALA A 256 -14.34 1.00 16.15
N ILE A 257 -14.32 1.54 14.94
CA ILE A 257 -14.96 0.95 13.75
C ILE A 257 -13.93 0.50 12.70
N GLY A 258 -12.68 0.28 13.12
CA GLY A 258 -11.61 -0.23 12.27
C GLY A 258 -11.12 0.77 11.23
N LEU A 259 -11.12 2.07 11.53
CA LEU A 259 -10.68 3.13 10.64
C LEU A 259 -9.67 4.06 11.32
N VAL A 260 -8.84 4.71 10.51
CA VAL A 260 -7.97 5.80 10.94
C VAL A 260 -7.94 6.90 9.89
N GLN A 261 -7.84 8.15 10.34
CA GLN A 261 -7.61 9.31 9.47
C GLN A 261 -6.14 9.73 9.56
N PRO A 262 -5.33 9.44 8.52
CA PRO A 262 -3.90 9.74 8.54
C PRO A 262 -3.64 11.23 8.23
N THR A 263 -3.98 12.09 9.16
CA THR A 263 -3.81 13.55 9.05
C THR A 263 -2.79 14.07 10.06
N ASN A 264 -2.15 15.19 9.73
CA ASN A 264 -1.13 15.83 10.57
C ASN A 264 -0.04 14.86 11.02
N MET A 265 0.37 13.99 10.09
CA MET A 265 1.45 13.05 10.35
C MET A 265 2.79 13.75 10.33
N GLU A 266 3.62 13.41 11.30
CA GLU A 266 5.01 13.84 11.42
C GLU A 266 5.93 12.61 11.49
N LEU A 267 7.21 12.81 11.21
CA LEU A 267 8.23 11.79 11.37
C LEU A 267 8.83 11.86 12.77
N TYR A 268 8.86 10.71 13.41
CA TYR A 268 9.45 10.51 14.72
C TYR A 268 10.63 9.54 14.63
N ILE A 269 11.53 9.67 15.60
CA ILE A 269 12.66 8.77 15.77
C ILE A 269 12.78 8.37 17.24
N CYS A 270 12.99 7.09 17.51
CA CYS A 270 13.26 6.56 18.84
C CYS A 270 14.34 5.48 18.76
N ASN A 271 14.85 5.04 19.92
CA ASN A 271 15.63 3.82 19.98
C ASN A 271 14.72 2.59 19.76
N VAL A 272 15.29 1.45 19.38
CA VAL A 272 14.53 0.21 19.12
C VAL A 272 13.77 -0.30 20.35
N ASP A 273 14.19 0.08 21.54
CA ASP A 273 13.53 -0.22 22.82
C ASP A 273 12.41 0.78 23.20
N GLY A 274 12.17 1.79 22.36
CA GLY A 274 11.16 2.81 22.57
C GLY A 274 11.63 4.04 23.38
N SER A 275 12.87 4.10 23.81
CA SER A 275 13.43 5.26 24.51
C SER A 275 13.88 6.39 23.61
#